data_7cdf4bd888b023ff463f207a20c9e316
#
_entry.id   7cdf4bd888b023ff463f207a20c9e316
#
_cell.length_a   1.000
_cell.length_b   1.000
_cell.length_c   1.000
_cell.angle_alpha   90.00
_cell.angle_beta   90.00
_cell.angle_gamma   90.00
#
_symmetry.space_group_name_H-M   'P 1'
#
loop_
_entity.id
_entity.type
_entity.pdbx_description
1 polymer ?
#
loop_
_entity_poly.entity_id
_entity_poly.type
_entity_poly.pdbx_seq_one_letter_code
_entity_poly.pdbx_strand_id
1 'polypeptide(L)'
;MNKIHEIVPINDELPSQFADRLGIAYTSTVTNGHKKENGQFFTPYGISQFMGRLATKTRLDLKILDPGCGVLILSCSLIENLIKNSPETESIDLTAYETDLDLIPYTQKAIKYLSNWTEKHHVRFSCNLIEEDFVLANKDCFKQSASLFDEPNNEIYDLVISNPPYFKISKDDKRAVIARSIVYGQPNIYSVFLMTAARLLKPDGELIFITPRSFSSGNYFRAFRDEFFKTIKLETIHLFDSRRDAFNRDNILQETLIMKGTKSILNGVSSKVLLTHSVGIKDLEKTTIKEYRINELIDFNSSEKILHLPVNETDDNIIRLFKSWKGNLNKYSIQISTGPVVSFRATNYLFREYVDSENLRLVPLYQLHNTAKMQFEWPVVKNGKPQYIQACEETKTLLLPNKNYIFLRRFSAKDDKSRLVATPYFVDITQAEFIGVENHLNYIYRPKGHLDRNEILGLSALLNSNLFDLYFRTFNGNINVSATELREMPLPPLEDIKEIGNQIIIKNNFSQEVVDEIVQNHFKLIEIYVPNE
;
A
#
# COMPACT_ATOMS: atom_id res chain seq x y z
N MET A 1 3.45 -14.41 -35.03
CA MET A 1 2.07 -14.09 -35.49
C MET A 1 1.13 -15.29 -35.74
N ASN A 2 1.60 -16.49 -35.98
CA ASN A 2 0.71 -17.59 -36.46
C ASN A 2 -0.02 -18.44 -35.38
N LYS A 3 0.28 -18.28 -34.07
CA LYS A 3 -0.35 -19.14 -33.05
C LYS A 3 -1.72 -18.65 -32.55
N ILE A 4 -2.06 -17.39 -32.72
CA ILE A 4 -3.34 -16.85 -32.21
C ILE A 4 -4.54 -17.45 -32.98
N HIS A 5 -4.41 -17.77 -34.26
CA HIS A 5 -5.49 -18.35 -35.09
C HIS A 5 -5.86 -19.77 -34.65
N GLU A 6 -4.91 -20.50 -34.06
CA GLU A 6 -5.09 -21.87 -33.57
C GLU A 6 -5.84 -21.96 -32.23
N ILE A 7 -5.93 -20.85 -31.49
CA ILE A 7 -6.64 -20.83 -30.22
C ILE A 7 -8.12 -20.64 -30.46
N VAL A 8 -8.86 -21.72 -30.45
CA VAL A 8 -10.33 -21.74 -30.63
C VAL A 8 -11.02 -22.09 -29.31
N PRO A 9 -12.25 -21.57 -29.06
CA PRO A 9 -13.04 -22.01 -27.92
C PRO A 9 -13.28 -23.51 -27.90
N ILE A 10 -13.34 -24.10 -26.72
CA ILE A 10 -13.70 -25.49 -26.49
C ILE A 10 -15.23 -25.54 -26.28
N ASN A 11 -15.87 -26.70 -26.55
CA ASN A 11 -17.31 -26.86 -26.32
C ASN A 11 -17.65 -26.54 -24.84
N ASP A 12 -18.71 -25.77 -24.66
CA ASP A 12 -19.25 -25.34 -23.34
C ASP A 12 -18.27 -24.52 -22.47
N GLU A 13 -17.19 -23.99 -23.06
CA GLU A 13 -16.24 -23.12 -22.37
C GLU A 13 -16.88 -21.76 -22.03
N LEU A 14 -16.73 -21.30 -20.81
CA LEU A 14 -17.16 -19.94 -20.42
C LEU A 14 -16.25 -18.86 -21.04
N PRO A 15 -16.77 -17.68 -21.35
CA PRO A 15 -15.96 -16.57 -21.89
C PRO A 15 -14.73 -16.24 -21.03
N SER A 16 -14.84 -16.26 -19.70
CA SER A 16 -13.72 -16.03 -18.77
C SER A 16 -12.66 -17.15 -18.82
N GLN A 17 -13.05 -18.41 -19.05
CA GLN A 17 -12.11 -19.51 -19.24
C GLN A 17 -11.35 -19.37 -20.56
N PHE A 18 -12.06 -18.99 -21.63
CA PHE A 18 -11.42 -18.72 -22.91
C PHE A 18 -10.46 -17.54 -22.82
N ALA A 19 -10.85 -16.45 -22.15
CA ALA A 19 -10.00 -15.30 -21.92
C ALA A 19 -8.74 -15.67 -21.10
N ASP A 20 -8.84 -16.53 -20.05
CA ASP A 20 -7.68 -17.02 -19.30
C ASP A 20 -6.69 -17.77 -20.20
N ARG A 21 -7.18 -18.65 -21.10
CA ARG A 21 -6.34 -19.34 -22.08
C ARG A 21 -5.66 -18.40 -23.07
N LEU A 22 -6.36 -17.35 -23.51
CA LEU A 22 -5.77 -16.31 -24.36
C LEU A 22 -4.67 -15.56 -23.62
N GLY A 23 -4.85 -15.22 -22.35
CA GLY A 23 -3.84 -14.59 -21.51
C GLY A 23 -2.59 -15.46 -21.30
N ILE A 24 -2.79 -16.77 -21.08
CA ILE A 24 -1.68 -17.74 -20.98
C ILE A 24 -0.90 -17.79 -22.28
N ALA A 25 -1.60 -17.86 -23.40
CA ALA A 25 -0.97 -17.92 -24.72
C ALA A 25 -0.16 -16.64 -25.02
N TYR A 26 -0.75 -15.47 -24.79
CA TYR A 26 -0.04 -14.19 -24.94
C TYR A 26 1.20 -14.13 -24.04
N THR A 27 1.05 -14.49 -22.77
CA THR A 27 2.15 -14.50 -21.78
C THR A 27 3.36 -15.31 -22.24
N SER A 28 3.13 -16.38 -23.00
CA SER A 28 4.20 -17.22 -23.55
C SER A 28 4.94 -16.58 -24.75
N THR A 29 4.42 -15.50 -25.33
CA THR A 29 5.01 -14.83 -26.50
C THR A 29 5.83 -13.58 -26.12
N VAL A 30 5.65 -13.04 -24.91
CA VAL A 30 6.30 -11.80 -24.46
C VAL A 30 7.38 -12.05 -23.41
N THR A 31 8.35 -11.15 -23.35
CA THR A 31 9.45 -11.20 -22.36
C THR A 31 9.00 -10.68 -21.00
N ASN A 32 9.71 -11.09 -19.93
CA ASN A 32 9.50 -10.54 -18.60
C ASN A 32 9.81 -9.02 -18.53
N GLY A 33 10.67 -8.50 -19.40
CA GLY A 33 10.95 -7.06 -19.53
C GLY A 33 9.71 -6.31 -19.98
N HIS A 34 9.09 -6.74 -21.09
CA HIS A 34 7.87 -6.17 -21.64
C HIS A 34 6.73 -6.10 -20.60
N LYS A 35 6.50 -7.21 -19.87
CA LYS A 35 5.48 -7.25 -18.80
C LYS A 35 5.74 -6.24 -17.69
N LYS A 36 7.00 -6.10 -17.26
CA LYS A 36 7.37 -5.16 -16.18
C LYS A 36 7.24 -3.70 -16.62
N GLU A 37 7.62 -3.38 -17.85
CA GLU A 37 7.53 -2.03 -18.42
C GLU A 37 6.06 -1.57 -18.52
N ASN A 38 5.17 -2.48 -18.91
CA ASN A 38 3.73 -2.20 -19.04
C ASN A 38 2.95 -2.44 -17.73
N GLY A 39 3.60 -2.97 -16.68
CA GLY A 39 2.93 -3.33 -15.42
C GLY A 39 1.82 -4.38 -15.61
N GLN A 40 1.96 -5.25 -16.62
CA GLN A 40 0.96 -6.24 -17.03
C GLN A 40 0.99 -7.47 -16.12
N PHE A 41 -0.09 -7.67 -15.40
CA PHE A 41 -0.31 -8.83 -14.55
C PHE A 41 -1.71 -9.37 -14.79
N PHE A 42 -1.78 -10.52 -15.45
CA PHE A 42 -3.08 -11.12 -15.78
C PHE A 42 -3.73 -11.71 -14.54
N THR A 43 -5.00 -11.34 -14.34
CA THR A 43 -5.80 -11.85 -13.22
C THR A 43 -6.05 -13.34 -13.41
N PRO A 44 -5.72 -14.21 -12.45
CA PRO A 44 -6.06 -15.63 -12.53
C PRO A 44 -7.57 -15.85 -12.57
N TYR A 45 -8.02 -16.91 -13.27
CA TYR A 45 -9.44 -17.25 -13.42
C TYR A 45 -10.21 -17.26 -12.08
N GLY A 46 -9.69 -17.90 -11.02
CA GLY A 46 -10.36 -17.94 -9.72
C GLY A 46 -10.58 -16.57 -9.10
N ILE A 47 -9.60 -15.65 -9.24
CA ILE A 47 -9.74 -14.27 -8.77
C ILE A 47 -10.76 -13.50 -9.61
N SER A 48 -10.75 -13.65 -10.94
CA SER A 48 -11.71 -12.96 -11.80
C SER A 48 -13.15 -13.39 -11.51
N GLN A 49 -13.38 -14.68 -11.27
CA GLN A 49 -14.69 -15.19 -10.85
C GLN A 49 -15.13 -14.64 -9.49
N PHE A 50 -14.21 -14.56 -8.52
CA PHE A 50 -14.50 -13.96 -7.22
C PHE A 50 -14.87 -12.47 -7.36
N MET A 51 -14.11 -11.71 -8.14
CA MET A 51 -14.38 -10.28 -8.38
C MET A 51 -15.71 -10.08 -9.11
N GLY A 52 -16.02 -10.91 -10.14
CA GLY A 52 -17.28 -10.83 -10.87
C GLY A 52 -18.49 -11.06 -9.97
N ARG A 53 -18.38 -11.97 -8.98
CA ARG A 53 -19.46 -12.23 -7.99
C ARG A 53 -19.71 -11.11 -7.00
N LEU A 54 -18.77 -10.17 -6.82
CA LEU A 54 -18.97 -9.02 -5.93
C LEU A 54 -19.96 -7.99 -6.50
N ALA A 55 -20.21 -7.98 -7.80
CA ALA A 55 -21.19 -7.10 -8.41
C ALA A 55 -22.61 -7.47 -7.95
N THR A 56 -23.35 -6.46 -7.51
CA THR A 56 -24.74 -6.60 -7.06
C THR A 56 -25.71 -5.69 -7.78
N LYS A 57 -25.19 -4.81 -8.66
CA LYS A 57 -26.00 -3.89 -9.43
C LYS A 57 -26.80 -4.62 -10.50
N THR A 58 -28.10 -4.42 -10.51
CA THR A 58 -29.02 -4.97 -11.50
C THR A 58 -29.75 -3.84 -12.22
N ARG A 59 -29.80 -3.88 -13.55
CA ARG A 59 -30.55 -2.96 -14.41
C ARG A 59 -30.86 -3.62 -15.74
N LEU A 60 -31.89 -3.13 -16.44
CA LEU A 60 -32.21 -3.58 -17.81
C LEU A 60 -31.05 -3.29 -18.76
N ASP A 61 -30.51 -2.07 -18.69
CA ASP A 61 -29.38 -1.62 -19.48
C ASP A 61 -28.21 -1.26 -18.56
N LEU A 62 -27.06 -1.91 -18.77
CA LEU A 62 -25.84 -1.73 -18.00
C LEU A 62 -24.71 -1.14 -18.84
N LYS A 63 -24.08 -0.09 -18.36
CA LYS A 63 -22.85 0.47 -18.90
C LYS A 63 -21.67 0.09 -18.01
N ILE A 64 -20.75 -0.68 -18.55
CA ILE A 64 -19.60 -1.25 -17.83
C ILE A 64 -18.31 -0.64 -18.37
N LEU A 65 -17.36 -0.37 -17.46
CA LEU A 65 -16.01 0.08 -17.79
C LEU A 65 -14.98 -0.93 -17.28
N ASP A 66 -14.01 -1.29 -18.12
CA ASP A 66 -12.82 -2.08 -17.79
C ASP A 66 -11.55 -1.32 -18.22
N PRO A 67 -11.00 -0.44 -17.36
CA PRO A 67 -9.79 0.30 -17.65
C PRO A 67 -8.55 -0.61 -17.51
N GLY A 68 -7.83 -0.86 -18.61
CA GLY A 68 -6.71 -1.81 -18.64
C GLY A 68 -7.19 -3.26 -18.70
N CYS A 69 -8.05 -3.56 -19.67
CA CYS A 69 -8.83 -4.79 -19.74
C CYS A 69 -8.01 -6.06 -20.04
N GLY A 70 -6.77 -5.91 -20.54
CA GLY A 70 -5.96 -7.07 -20.94
C GLY A 70 -6.71 -7.96 -21.94
N VAL A 71 -6.82 -9.23 -21.60
CA VAL A 71 -7.60 -10.23 -22.40
C VAL A 71 -9.09 -10.27 -22.01
N LEU A 72 -9.62 -9.28 -21.31
CA LEU A 72 -11.02 -9.15 -20.92
C LEU A 72 -11.52 -10.15 -19.87
N ILE A 73 -10.65 -10.82 -19.15
CA ILE A 73 -11.05 -11.87 -18.21
C ILE A 73 -11.98 -11.37 -17.08
N LEU A 74 -11.75 -10.16 -16.58
CA LEU A 74 -12.59 -9.55 -15.54
C LEU A 74 -13.97 -9.21 -16.07
N SER A 75 -14.05 -8.57 -17.22
CA SER A 75 -15.31 -8.27 -17.90
C SER A 75 -16.11 -9.52 -18.24
N CYS A 76 -15.45 -10.57 -18.73
CA CYS A 76 -16.10 -11.86 -18.98
C CYS A 76 -16.72 -12.45 -17.72
N SER A 77 -15.93 -12.54 -16.63
CA SER A 77 -16.41 -13.06 -15.34
C SER A 77 -17.56 -12.22 -14.75
N LEU A 78 -17.49 -10.89 -14.88
CA LEU A 78 -18.56 -9.99 -14.45
C LEU A 78 -19.84 -10.22 -15.22
N ILE A 79 -19.77 -10.26 -16.58
CA ILE A 79 -20.93 -10.41 -17.46
C ILE A 79 -21.57 -11.79 -17.28
N GLU A 80 -20.78 -12.87 -17.14
CA GLU A 80 -21.27 -14.20 -16.80
C GLU A 80 -22.09 -14.19 -15.51
N ASN A 81 -21.58 -13.52 -14.47
CA ASN A 81 -22.27 -13.42 -13.19
C ASN A 81 -23.55 -12.58 -13.27
N LEU A 82 -23.52 -11.46 -13.99
CA LEU A 82 -24.68 -10.60 -14.18
C LEU A 82 -25.80 -11.36 -14.90
N ILE A 83 -25.52 -12.02 -16.02
CA ILE A 83 -26.50 -12.78 -16.78
C ILE A 83 -27.10 -13.92 -15.96
N LYS A 84 -26.29 -14.58 -15.13
CA LYS A 84 -26.75 -15.66 -14.25
C LYS A 84 -27.67 -15.18 -13.13
N ASN A 85 -27.39 -14.01 -12.53
CA ASN A 85 -28.03 -13.56 -11.30
C ASN A 85 -29.01 -12.40 -11.51
N SER A 86 -29.05 -11.81 -12.70
CA SER A 86 -29.91 -10.67 -13.07
C SER A 86 -30.63 -10.95 -14.38
N PRO A 87 -31.63 -11.85 -14.37
CA PRO A 87 -32.32 -12.27 -15.59
C PRO A 87 -33.10 -11.14 -16.29
N GLU A 88 -33.28 -10.00 -15.59
CA GLU A 88 -33.88 -8.78 -16.14
C GLU A 88 -32.94 -7.97 -17.05
N THR A 89 -31.65 -8.28 -17.06
CA THR A 89 -30.68 -7.54 -17.88
C THR A 89 -30.88 -7.82 -19.38
N GLU A 90 -31.22 -6.79 -20.15
CA GLU A 90 -31.50 -6.87 -21.60
C GLU A 90 -30.31 -6.43 -22.44
N SER A 91 -29.53 -5.45 -21.97
CA SER A 91 -28.38 -4.95 -22.71
C SER A 91 -27.17 -4.62 -21.84
N ILE A 92 -25.97 -4.83 -22.39
CA ILE A 92 -24.68 -4.52 -21.77
C ILE A 92 -23.81 -3.80 -22.79
N ASP A 93 -23.42 -2.56 -22.44
CA ASP A 93 -22.46 -1.76 -23.18
C ASP A 93 -21.14 -1.71 -22.42
N LEU A 94 -20.11 -2.40 -22.93
CA LEU A 94 -18.78 -2.44 -22.36
C LEU A 94 -17.86 -1.43 -23.04
N THR A 95 -17.21 -0.58 -22.25
CA THR A 95 -16.05 0.22 -22.67
C THR A 95 -14.81 -0.37 -22.07
N ALA A 96 -13.84 -0.74 -22.89
CA ALA A 96 -12.59 -1.36 -22.47
C ALA A 96 -11.39 -0.58 -23.00
N TYR A 97 -10.35 -0.39 -22.18
CA TYR A 97 -9.12 0.29 -22.56
C TYR A 97 -7.95 -0.70 -22.53
N GLU A 98 -7.13 -0.68 -23.57
CA GLU A 98 -5.87 -1.43 -23.64
C GLU A 98 -4.88 -0.67 -24.51
N THR A 99 -3.63 -0.58 -24.08
CA THR A 99 -2.56 0.15 -24.80
C THR A 99 -1.56 -0.75 -25.49
N ASP A 100 -1.52 -2.03 -25.14
CA ASP A 100 -0.58 -2.99 -25.71
C ASP A 100 -1.12 -3.53 -27.05
N LEU A 101 -0.56 -3.02 -28.14
CA LEU A 101 -0.96 -3.39 -29.50
C LEU A 101 -0.74 -4.88 -29.81
N ASP A 102 0.23 -5.53 -29.16
CA ASP A 102 0.46 -6.98 -29.32
C ASP A 102 -0.63 -7.81 -28.62
N LEU A 103 -1.30 -7.24 -27.61
CA LEU A 103 -2.38 -7.88 -26.87
C LEU A 103 -3.74 -7.70 -27.53
N ILE A 104 -3.97 -6.59 -28.25
CA ILE A 104 -5.25 -6.25 -28.90
C ILE A 104 -5.87 -7.42 -29.71
N PRO A 105 -5.12 -8.19 -30.55
CA PRO A 105 -5.70 -9.31 -31.27
C PRO A 105 -6.30 -10.41 -30.38
N TYR A 106 -5.73 -10.62 -29.19
CA TYR A 106 -6.24 -11.57 -28.20
C TYR A 106 -7.51 -11.04 -27.54
N THR A 107 -7.51 -9.75 -27.18
CA THR A 107 -8.68 -9.05 -26.63
C THR A 107 -9.86 -9.09 -27.60
N GLN A 108 -9.64 -8.79 -28.88
CA GLN A 108 -10.67 -8.85 -29.92
C GLN A 108 -11.28 -10.28 -30.08
N LYS A 109 -10.44 -11.31 -29.91
CA LYS A 109 -10.93 -12.69 -29.90
C LYS A 109 -11.84 -12.99 -28.71
N ALA A 110 -11.46 -12.51 -27.53
CA ALA A 110 -12.30 -12.62 -26.33
C ALA A 110 -13.63 -11.88 -26.50
N ILE A 111 -13.60 -10.65 -27.02
CA ILE A 111 -14.81 -9.85 -27.31
C ILE A 111 -15.76 -10.62 -28.26
N LYS A 112 -15.23 -11.16 -29.35
CA LYS A 112 -16.04 -11.93 -30.31
C LYS A 112 -16.70 -13.14 -29.66
N TYR A 113 -15.96 -13.87 -28.83
CA TYR A 113 -16.50 -15.03 -28.13
C TYR A 113 -17.55 -14.63 -27.08
N LEU A 114 -17.29 -13.59 -26.30
CA LEU A 114 -18.24 -13.04 -25.33
C LEU A 114 -19.53 -12.56 -26.01
N SER A 115 -19.44 -11.89 -27.16
CA SER A 115 -20.61 -11.44 -27.94
C SER A 115 -21.48 -12.60 -28.37
N ASN A 116 -20.88 -13.66 -28.91
CA ASN A 116 -21.63 -14.86 -29.32
C ASN A 116 -22.26 -15.59 -28.11
N TRP A 117 -21.58 -15.53 -26.94
CA TRP A 117 -22.07 -16.17 -25.73
C TRP A 117 -23.27 -15.38 -25.14
N THR A 118 -23.21 -14.06 -25.10
CA THR A 118 -24.31 -13.20 -24.61
C THR A 118 -25.53 -13.29 -25.51
N GLU A 119 -25.35 -13.37 -26.83
CA GLU A 119 -26.44 -13.58 -27.79
C GLU A 119 -27.22 -14.88 -27.51
N LYS A 120 -26.51 -15.97 -27.20
CA LYS A 120 -27.15 -17.25 -26.79
C LYS A 120 -27.96 -17.13 -25.49
N HIS A 121 -27.66 -16.14 -24.65
CA HIS A 121 -28.39 -15.85 -23.43
C HIS A 121 -29.41 -14.72 -23.59
N HIS A 122 -29.71 -14.30 -24.84
CA HIS A 122 -30.68 -13.28 -25.20
C HIS A 122 -30.36 -11.88 -24.62
N VAL A 123 -29.08 -11.59 -24.38
CA VAL A 123 -28.62 -10.28 -23.93
C VAL A 123 -27.89 -9.57 -25.07
N ARG A 124 -28.35 -8.36 -25.40
CA ARG A 124 -27.67 -7.49 -26.38
C ARG A 124 -26.33 -7.03 -25.80
N PHE A 125 -25.24 -7.26 -26.52
CA PHE A 125 -23.92 -6.87 -26.08
C PHE A 125 -23.22 -6.00 -27.12
N SER A 126 -22.65 -4.88 -26.66
CA SER A 126 -21.72 -4.08 -27.44
C SER A 126 -20.42 -3.88 -26.66
N CYS A 127 -19.29 -3.78 -27.38
CA CYS A 127 -18.00 -3.50 -26.79
C CYS A 127 -17.26 -2.45 -27.60
N ASN A 128 -16.90 -1.36 -26.95
CA ASN A 128 -16.02 -0.32 -27.48
C ASN A 128 -14.62 -0.52 -26.89
N LEU A 129 -13.69 -1.12 -27.67
CA LEU A 129 -12.29 -1.28 -27.32
C LEU A 129 -11.51 -0.03 -27.75
N ILE A 130 -10.92 0.67 -26.79
CA ILE A 130 -10.19 1.92 -26.99
C ILE A 130 -8.69 1.66 -26.78
N GLU A 131 -7.90 1.86 -27.84
CA GLU A 131 -6.45 1.61 -27.88
C GLU A 131 -5.66 2.86 -27.43
N GLU A 132 -6.10 3.49 -26.32
CA GLU A 132 -5.52 4.70 -25.76
C GLU A 132 -5.26 4.54 -24.25
N ASP A 133 -4.37 5.40 -23.71
CA ASP A 133 -4.16 5.48 -22.26
C ASP A 133 -5.44 5.97 -21.57
N PHE A 134 -5.96 5.16 -20.67
CA PHE A 134 -7.20 5.40 -19.97
C PHE A 134 -7.24 6.75 -19.23
N VAL A 135 -6.13 7.12 -18.56
CA VAL A 135 -6.08 8.38 -17.79
C VAL A 135 -6.03 9.59 -18.71
N LEU A 136 -5.24 9.50 -19.80
CA LEU A 136 -5.10 10.59 -20.77
C LEU A 136 -6.39 10.82 -21.57
N ALA A 137 -7.07 9.74 -21.97
CA ALA A 137 -8.35 9.81 -22.65
C ALA A 137 -9.45 10.44 -21.78
N ASN A 138 -9.38 10.26 -20.45
CA ASN A 138 -10.36 10.76 -19.50
C ASN A 138 -9.85 11.93 -18.65
N LYS A 139 -8.91 12.73 -19.17
CA LYS A 139 -8.28 13.86 -18.46
C LYS A 139 -9.27 14.90 -17.91
N ASP A 140 -10.42 15.03 -18.54
CA ASP A 140 -11.45 16.00 -18.17
C ASP A 140 -12.09 15.70 -16.79
N CYS A 141 -11.99 14.45 -16.31
CA CYS A 141 -12.38 14.08 -14.95
C CYS A 141 -11.60 14.83 -13.84
N PHE A 142 -10.45 15.41 -14.16
CA PHE A 142 -9.61 16.15 -13.21
C PHE A 142 -9.71 17.67 -13.38
N LYS A 143 -10.47 18.17 -14.34
CA LYS A 143 -10.76 19.60 -14.45
C LYS A 143 -11.63 20.04 -13.28
N GLN A 144 -11.26 21.13 -12.62
CA GLN A 144 -12.16 21.78 -11.69
C GLN A 144 -13.29 22.43 -12.49
N SER A 145 -14.53 22.22 -12.07
CA SER A 145 -15.68 22.93 -12.66
C SER A 145 -15.43 24.43 -12.56
N ALA A 146 -15.30 25.10 -13.69
CA ALA A 146 -15.08 26.55 -13.74
C ALA A 146 -16.36 27.36 -13.39
N SER A 147 -17.51 26.70 -13.37
CA SER A 147 -18.82 27.29 -13.09
C SER A 147 -19.67 26.35 -12.24
N LEU A 148 -20.50 26.93 -11.36
CA LEU A 148 -21.51 26.20 -10.58
C LEU A 148 -22.57 25.52 -11.48
N PHE A 149 -22.60 25.84 -12.77
CA PHE A 149 -23.57 25.34 -13.76
C PHE A 149 -22.96 24.34 -14.75
N ASP A 150 -21.64 24.15 -14.75
CA ASP A 150 -20.98 23.10 -15.52
C ASP A 150 -21.03 21.80 -14.70
N GLU A 151 -22.10 21.05 -14.80
CA GLU A 151 -22.09 19.65 -14.41
C GLU A 151 -21.11 18.93 -15.34
N PRO A 152 -20.00 18.36 -14.82
CA PRO A 152 -19.18 17.50 -15.64
C PRO A 152 -19.99 16.24 -15.93
N ASN A 153 -20.59 16.17 -17.12
CA ASN A 153 -21.42 15.07 -17.59
C ASN A 153 -20.55 13.81 -17.90
N ASN A 154 -19.63 13.49 -16.98
CA ASN A 154 -18.68 12.40 -17.09
C ASN A 154 -19.12 11.14 -16.35
N GLU A 155 -20.29 11.16 -15.69
CA GLU A 155 -20.81 10.03 -14.91
C GLU A 155 -21.60 9.09 -15.83
N ILE A 156 -20.89 8.13 -16.41
CA ILE A 156 -21.41 7.34 -17.53
C ILE A 156 -21.71 5.90 -17.12
N TYR A 157 -20.90 5.32 -16.21
CA TYR A 157 -20.87 3.87 -15.98
C TYR A 157 -21.66 3.45 -14.74
N ASP A 158 -22.37 2.34 -14.86
CA ASP A 158 -23.07 1.68 -13.76
C ASP A 158 -22.12 0.78 -12.94
N LEU A 159 -21.15 0.17 -13.62
CA LEU A 159 -20.17 -0.76 -13.05
C LEU A 159 -18.78 -0.48 -13.59
N VAL A 160 -17.78 -0.57 -12.73
CA VAL A 160 -16.36 -0.60 -13.13
C VAL A 160 -15.70 -1.80 -12.50
N ILE A 161 -14.99 -2.59 -13.30
CA ILE A 161 -14.16 -3.70 -12.83
C ILE A 161 -12.77 -3.59 -13.42
N SER A 162 -11.71 -3.72 -12.60
CA SER A 162 -10.34 -3.63 -13.14
C SER A 162 -9.27 -4.23 -12.24
N ASN A 163 -8.20 -4.65 -12.91
CA ASN A 163 -6.87 -4.89 -12.36
C ASN A 163 -5.91 -3.89 -13.03
N PRO A 164 -5.72 -2.68 -12.49
CA PRO A 164 -4.89 -1.64 -13.12
C PRO A 164 -3.40 -2.00 -13.10
N PRO A 165 -2.57 -1.37 -13.91
CA PRO A 165 -1.12 -1.57 -13.88
C PRO A 165 -0.48 -1.08 -12.57
N TYR A 166 0.60 -1.77 -12.10
CA TYR A 166 1.26 -1.50 -10.82
C TYR A 166 2.70 -1.01 -11.01
N PHE A 167 2.89 0.25 -11.39
CA PHE A 167 4.21 0.87 -11.46
C PHE A 167 4.18 2.33 -10.98
N LYS A 168 5.35 2.82 -10.59
CA LYS A 168 5.51 4.22 -10.20
C LYS A 168 5.69 5.09 -11.43
N ILE A 169 5.06 6.25 -11.43
CA ILE A 169 5.25 7.29 -12.44
C ILE A 169 5.99 8.48 -11.82
N SER A 170 6.74 9.22 -12.65
CA SER A 170 7.40 10.44 -12.19
C SER A 170 6.37 11.55 -11.95
N LYS A 171 6.73 12.55 -11.15
CA LYS A 171 5.86 13.74 -10.94
C LYS A 171 5.59 14.53 -12.23
N ASP A 172 6.47 14.38 -13.23
CA ASP A 172 6.40 15.07 -14.52
C ASP A 172 5.72 14.22 -15.61
N ASP A 173 5.30 13.00 -15.29
CA ASP A 173 4.47 12.17 -16.17
C ASP A 173 3.14 12.87 -16.44
N LYS A 174 2.70 12.89 -17.70
CA LYS A 174 1.46 13.57 -18.13
C LYS A 174 0.25 13.16 -17.29
N ARG A 175 0.16 11.88 -16.90
CA ARG A 175 -0.91 11.33 -16.05
C ARG A 175 -0.85 11.87 -14.62
N ALA A 176 0.37 12.01 -14.05
CA ALA A 176 0.56 12.62 -12.74
C ALA A 176 0.23 14.12 -12.76
N VAL A 177 0.61 14.82 -13.81
CA VAL A 177 0.30 16.26 -13.99
C VAL A 177 -1.22 16.49 -14.08
N ILE A 178 -1.94 15.67 -14.84
CA ILE A 178 -3.40 15.73 -14.94
C ILE A 178 -4.04 15.47 -13.57
N ALA A 179 -3.60 14.42 -12.88
CA ALA A 179 -4.14 13.98 -11.59
C ALA A 179 -3.52 14.72 -10.39
N ARG A 180 -2.90 15.88 -10.56
CA ARG A 180 -2.14 16.61 -9.52
C ARG A 180 -2.91 16.88 -8.22
N SER A 181 -4.23 16.90 -8.26
CA SER A 181 -5.08 17.09 -7.08
C SER A 181 -5.08 15.90 -6.13
N ILE A 182 -4.77 14.70 -6.64
CA ILE A 182 -4.81 13.45 -5.88
C ILE A 182 -3.45 12.76 -5.75
N VAL A 183 -2.40 13.31 -6.36
CA VAL A 183 -1.07 12.71 -6.35
C VAL A 183 -0.06 13.60 -5.63
N TYR A 184 0.90 12.95 -4.97
CA TYR A 184 2.02 13.61 -4.30
C TYR A 184 3.32 12.84 -4.55
N GLY A 185 4.40 13.57 -4.89
CA GLY A 185 5.72 12.97 -5.11
C GLY A 185 5.77 12.04 -6.32
N GLN A 186 6.04 10.76 -6.10
CA GLN A 186 6.08 9.72 -7.13
C GLN A 186 4.92 8.74 -6.93
N PRO A 187 3.76 9.02 -7.51
CA PRO A 187 2.58 8.18 -7.33
C PRO A 187 2.72 6.84 -8.05
N ASN A 188 1.95 5.86 -7.59
CA ASN A 188 1.73 4.64 -8.35
C ASN A 188 0.52 4.83 -9.26
N ILE A 189 0.61 4.39 -10.51
CA ILE A 189 -0.41 4.61 -11.54
C ILE A 189 -1.78 4.07 -11.14
N TYR A 190 -1.85 2.96 -10.39
CA TYR A 190 -3.12 2.36 -10.00
C TYR A 190 -4.02 3.31 -9.21
N SER A 191 -3.46 4.22 -8.39
CA SER A 191 -4.27 5.19 -7.65
C SER A 191 -4.92 6.22 -8.56
N VAL A 192 -4.25 6.57 -9.67
CA VAL A 192 -4.80 7.45 -10.68
C VAL A 192 -5.93 6.75 -11.45
N PHE A 193 -5.73 5.47 -11.83
CA PHE A 193 -6.76 4.64 -12.44
C PHE A 193 -8.01 4.54 -11.54
N LEU A 194 -7.83 4.22 -10.26
CA LEU A 194 -8.95 4.12 -9.33
C LEU A 194 -9.76 5.42 -9.25
N MET A 195 -9.07 6.55 -9.12
CA MET A 195 -9.78 7.83 -8.98
C MET A 195 -10.46 8.26 -10.26
N THR A 196 -9.83 8.04 -11.43
CA THR A 196 -10.45 8.28 -12.73
C THR A 196 -11.72 7.45 -12.88
N ALA A 197 -11.63 6.14 -12.59
CA ALA A 197 -12.78 5.24 -12.64
C ALA A 197 -13.90 5.63 -11.67
N ALA A 198 -13.54 6.00 -10.43
CA ALA A 198 -14.51 6.45 -9.43
C ALA A 198 -15.29 7.71 -9.88
N ARG A 199 -14.61 8.63 -10.57
CA ARG A 199 -15.25 9.86 -11.10
C ARG A 199 -16.18 9.58 -12.27
N LEU A 200 -15.87 8.57 -13.09
CA LEU A 200 -16.68 8.17 -14.23
C LEU A 200 -17.93 7.34 -13.85
N LEU A 201 -18.02 6.85 -12.63
CA LEU A 201 -19.22 6.18 -12.13
C LEU A 201 -20.40 7.13 -12.01
N LYS A 202 -21.60 6.64 -12.31
CA LYS A 202 -22.86 7.28 -11.93
C LYS A 202 -23.03 7.27 -10.40
N PRO A 203 -23.87 8.13 -9.82
CA PRO A 203 -24.33 7.95 -8.45
C PRO A 203 -24.85 6.52 -8.24
N ASP A 204 -24.48 5.91 -7.11
CA ASP A 204 -24.76 4.51 -6.79
C ASP A 204 -24.15 3.47 -7.75
N GLY A 205 -23.26 3.86 -8.65
CA GLY A 205 -22.47 2.96 -9.47
C GLY A 205 -21.45 2.19 -8.65
N GLU A 206 -21.17 0.94 -9.02
CA GLU A 206 -20.27 0.05 -8.30
C GLU A 206 -18.87 0.03 -8.90
N LEU A 207 -17.87 -0.02 -8.03
CA LEU A 207 -16.45 -0.11 -8.35
C LEU A 207 -15.88 -1.38 -7.73
N ILE A 208 -15.25 -2.24 -8.55
CA ILE A 208 -14.62 -3.49 -8.12
C ILE A 208 -13.19 -3.49 -8.65
N PHE A 209 -12.21 -3.44 -7.73
CA PHE A 209 -10.80 -3.33 -8.08
C PHE A 209 -9.94 -4.30 -7.29
N ILE A 210 -8.90 -4.82 -7.94
CA ILE A 210 -7.79 -5.47 -7.26
C ILE A 210 -6.57 -4.55 -7.33
N THR A 211 -5.91 -4.29 -6.19
CA THR A 211 -4.80 -3.35 -6.11
C THR A 211 -3.80 -3.74 -5.03
N PRO A 212 -2.56 -3.22 -5.09
CA PRO A 212 -1.65 -3.32 -3.95
C PRO A 212 -2.21 -2.64 -2.71
N ARG A 213 -1.96 -3.21 -1.54
CA ARG A 213 -2.35 -2.68 -0.23
C ARG A 213 -1.66 -1.35 0.12
N SER A 214 -0.62 -0.95 -0.60
CA SER A 214 0.23 0.21 -0.28
C SER A 214 -0.50 1.55 -0.17
N PHE A 215 -1.69 1.69 -0.76
CA PHE A 215 -2.48 2.92 -0.63
C PHE A 215 -3.07 3.11 0.77
N SER A 216 -3.18 2.05 1.58
CA SER A 216 -3.82 2.11 2.91
C SER A 216 -3.10 3.05 3.88
N SER A 217 -1.77 3.25 3.76
CA SER A 217 -1.00 4.09 4.67
C SER A 217 0.02 5.01 4.00
N GLY A 218 0.59 4.62 2.86
CA GLY A 218 1.72 5.32 2.24
C GLY A 218 1.47 6.83 2.04
N ASN A 219 2.48 7.66 2.39
CA ASN A 219 2.39 9.13 2.33
C ASN A 219 2.05 9.65 0.92
N TYR A 220 2.56 8.99 -0.13
CA TYR A 220 2.26 9.37 -1.52
C TYR A 220 0.78 9.21 -1.89
N PHE A 221 0.02 8.44 -1.11
CA PHE A 221 -1.41 8.19 -1.32
C PHE A 221 -2.33 9.05 -0.44
N ARG A 222 -1.78 9.96 0.37
CA ARG A 222 -2.59 10.78 1.30
C ARG A 222 -3.68 11.55 0.57
N ALA A 223 -3.32 12.32 -0.47
CA ALA A 223 -4.29 13.10 -1.25
C ALA A 223 -5.30 12.19 -1.98
N PHE A 224 -4.84 11.04 -2.47
CA PHE A 224 -5.72 10.02 -3.05
C PHE A 224 -6.72 9.49 -2.01
N ARG A 225 -6.27 9.08 -0.81
CA ARG A 225 -7.17 8.59 0.26
C ARG A 225 -8.22 9.63 0.65
N ASP A 226 -7.78 10.89 0.79
CA ASP A 226 -8.68 11.99 1.16
C ASP A 226 -9.83 12.15 0.16
N GLU A 227 -9.54 12.08 -1.12
CA GLU A 227 -10.54 12.23 -2.19
C GLU A 227 -11.33 10.93 -2.43
N PHE A 228 -10.65 9.79 -2.44
CA PHE A 228 -11.26 8.50 -2.71
C PHE A 228 -12.31 8.11 -1.68
N PHE A 229 -12.01 8.28 -0.38
CA PHE A 229 -12.96 7.98 0.69
C PHE A 229 -14.11 8.98 0.80
N LYS A 230 -14.04 10.13 0.14
CA LYS A 230 -15.18 11.06 -0.03
C LYS A 230 -16.09 10.62 -1.18
N THR A 231 -15.51 9.99 -2.21
CA THR A 231 -16.20 9.63 -3.45
C THR A 231 -16.80 8.23 -3.38
N ILE A 232 -16.08 7.29 -2.80
CA ILE A 232 -16.44 5.86 -2.76
C ILE A 232 -16.72 5.41 -1.32
N LYS A 233 -17.91 4.90 -1.10
CA LYS A 233 -18.28 4.15 0.09
C LYS A 233 -17.78 2.72 -0.07
N LEU A 234 -16.81 2.31 0.74
CA LEU A 234 -16.34 0.92 0.76
C LEU A 234 -17.42 -0.01 1.32
N GLU A 235 -17.62 -1.15 0.68
CA GLU A 235 -18.61 -2.16 1.08
C GLU A 235 -17.96 -3.51 1.39
N THR A 236 -16.96 -3.92 0.60
CA THR A 236 -16.23 -5.16 0.82
C THR A 236 -14.75 -4.95 0.56
N ILE A 237 -13.92 -5.50 1.42
CA ILE A 237 -12.47 -5.59 1.24
C ILE A 237 -12.07 -7.04 1.45
N HIS A 238 -11.41 -7.65 0.47
CA HIS A 238 -10.87 -8.99 0.58
C HIS A 238 -9.35 -8.96 0.64
N LEU A 239 -8.77 -9.66 1.63
CA LEU A 239 -7.34 -9.76 1.86
C LEU A 239 -6.85 -11.18 1.58
N PHE A 240 -5.65 -11.27 0.99
CA PHE A 240 -4.93 -12.52 0.82
C PHE A 240 -3.82 -12.63 1.87
N ASP A 241 -3.79 -13.72 2.64
CA ASP A 241 -2.75 -13.95 3.65
C ASP A 241 -1.40 -14.27 3.00
N SER A 242 -1.45 -15.02 1.88
CA SER A 242 -0.25 -15.40 1.13
C SER A 242 0.01 -14.45 -0.04
N ARG A 243 1.20 -13.81 -0.03
CA ARG A 243 1.68 -12.99 -1.17
C ARG A 243 1.91 -13.80 -2.45
N ARG A 244 2.23 -15.08 -2.31
CA ARG A 244 2.65 -15.94 -3.43
C ARG A 244 1.47 -16.59 -4.11
N ASP A 245 0.40 -16.91 -3.38
CA ASP A 245 -0.68 -17.74 -3.89
C ASP A 245 -1.73 -16.95 -4.68
N ALA A 246 -1.82 -15.64 -4.48
CA ALA A 246 -2.74 -14.79 -5.23
C ALA A 246 -2.31 -14.59 -6.70
N PHE A 247 -1.00 -14.49 -6.99
CA PHE A 247 -0.46 -14.28 -8.33
C PHE A 247 0.74 -15.20 -8.63
N ASN A 248 0.58 -16.50 -8.42
CA ASN A 248 1.64 -17.50 -8.62
C ASN A 248 2.25 -17.51 -10.03
N ARG A 249 1.47 -17.15 -11.05
CA ARG A 249 1.91 -17.17 -12.46
C ARG A 249 2.97 -16.11 -12.77
N ASP A 250 2.96 -14.97 -12.09
CA ASP A 250 3.80 -13.82 -12.43
C ASP A 250 4.88 -13.49 -11.39
N ASN A 251 5.08 -14.35 -10.37
CA ASN A 251 6.04 -14.13 -9.27
C ASN A 251 5.91 -12.75 -8.58
N ILE A 252 4.68 -12.24 -8.44
CA ILE A 252 4.44 -10.96 -7.78
C ILE A 252 4.50 -11.15 -6.27
N LEU A 253 5.45 -10.44 -5.64
CA LEU A 253 5.62 -10.40 -4.19
C LEU A 253 4.89 -9.19 -3.56
N GLN A 254 3.81 -8.71 -4.16
CA GLN A 254 3.04 -7.58 -3.61
C GLN A 254 1.81 -8.07 -2.86
N GLU A 255 1.54 -7.45 -1.71
CA GLU A 255 0.28 -7.62 -1.00
C GLU A 255 -0.81 -6.92 -1.77
N THR A 256 -1.69 -7.69 -2.36
CA THR A 256 -2.87 -7.19 -3.05
C THR A 256 -4.11 -7.37 -2.18
N LEU A 257 -5.09 -6.53 -2.43
CA LEU A 257 -6.44 -6.67 -1.90
C LEU A 257 -7.46 -6.46 -3.02
N ILE A 258 -8.64 -7.04 -2.85
CA ILE A 258 -9.80 -6.75 -3.71
C ILE A 258 -10.73 -5.86 -2.92
N MET A 259 -11.24 -4.80 -3.56
CA MET A 259 -12.24 -3.93 -2.95
C MET A 259 -13.47 -3.81 -3.83
N LYS A 260 -14.63 -3.76 -3.18
CA LYS A 260 -15.88 -3.29 -3.74
C LYS A 260 -16.32 -2.04 -3.00
N GLY A 261 -16.80 -1.05 -3.73
CA GLY A 261 -17.44 0.13 -3.17
C GLY A 261 -18.44 0.73 -4.13
N THR A 262 -19.25 1.63 -3.61
CA THR A 262 -20.31 2.32 -4.37
C THR A 262 -20.04 3.81 -4.36
N LYS A 263 -20.24 4.50 -5.50
CA LYS A 263 -20.14 5.95 -5.55
C LYS A 263 -21.29 6.56 -4.76
N SER A 264 -20.96 7.29 -3.71
CA SER A 264 -21.95 7.92 -2.83
C SER A 264 -21.51 9.31 -2.41
N ILE A 265 -22.41 10.26 -2.55
CA ILE A 265 -22.20 11.66 -2.11
C ILE A 265 -22.26 11.76 -0.58
N LEU A 266 -22.93 10.82 0.08
CA LEU A 266 -23.12 10.79 1.53
C LEU A 266 -22.35 9.60 2.14
N ASN A 267 -21.04 9.74 2.31
CA ASN A 267 -20.27 8.80 3.09
C ASN A 267 -20.53 9.01 4.59
N GLY A 268 -21.59 8.35 5.10
CA GLY A 268 -21.87 8.34 6.53
C GLY A 268 -20.74 7.61 7.30
N VAL A 269 -20.23 8.25 8.36
CA VAL A 269 -19.17 7.74 9.26
C VAL A 269 -19.53 6.37 9.88
N SER A 270 -20.78 5.91 9.75
CA SER A 270 -21.29 4.65 10.28
C SER A 270 -21.59 3.58 9.21
N SER A 271 -21.10 3.74 7.97
CA SER A 271 -21.32 2.72 6.95
C SER A 271 -20.63 1.41 7.33
N LYS A 272 -21.27 0.29 6.98
CA LYS A 272 -20.76 -1.06 7.21
C LYS A 272 -19.83 -1.48 6.08
N VAL A 273 -18.75 -2.18 6.44
CA VAL A 273 -17.77 -2.76 5.51
C VAL A 273 -17.57 -4.23 5.89
N LEU A 274 -17.64 -5.10 4.92
CA LEU A 274 -17.28 -6.51 5.09
C LEU A 274 -15.79 -6.69 4.81
N LEU A 275 -15.07 -7.19 5.79
CA LEU A 275 -13.67 -7.59 5.63
C LEU A 275 -13.64 -9.12 5.52
N THR A 276 -13.08 -9.61 4.40
CA THR A 276 -13.02 -11.03 4.11
C THR A 276 -11.58 -11.47 3.89
N HIS A 277 -11.26 -12.72 4.25
CA HIS A 277 -9.91 -13.27 4.18
C HIS A 277 -9.88 -14.63 3.52
N SER A 278 -8.82 -14.88 2.72
CA SER A 278 -8.43 -16.22 2.27
C SER A 278 -6.92 -16.38 2.29
N VAL A 279 -6.43 -17.60 2.37
CA VAL A 279 -4.99 -17.88 2.27
C VAL A 279 -4.53 -17.64 0.84
N GLY A 280 -5.33 -18.03 -0.15
CA GLY A 280 -5.03 -17.86 -1.56
C GLY A 280 -6.24 -18.09 -2.46
N ILE A 281 -6.01 -18.48 -3.72
CA ILE A 281 -7.08 -18.69 -4.70
C ILE A 281 -7.95 -19.91 -4.34
N LYS A 282 -7.37 -20.94 -3.73
CA LYS A 282 -8.06 -22.23 -3.51
C LYS A 282 -9.17 -22.18 -2.46
N ASP A 283 -9.11 -21.24 -1.57
CA ASP A 283 -10.05 -21.07 -0.46
C ASP A 283 -10.92 -19.80 -0.55
N LEU A 284 -10.92 -19.13 -1.70
CA LEU A 284 -11.78 -17.97 -1.98
C LEU A 284 -13.27 -18.21 -1.71
N GLU A 285 -13.73 -19.45 -1.75
CA GLU A 285 -15.13 -19.81 -1.46
C GLU A 285 -15.39 -20.08 0.04
N LYS A 286 -14.33 -20.19 0.84
CA LYS A 286 -14.39 -20.47 2.29
C LYS A 286 -13.84 -19.30 3.11
N THR A 287 -14.07 -18.07 2.64
CA THR A 287 -13.57 -16.87 3.29
C THR A 287 -14.17 -16.69 4.69
N THR A 288 -13.35 -16.28 5.64
CA THR A 288 -13.85 -15.71 6.88
C THR A 288 -14.41 -14.32 6.60
N ILE A 289 -15.56 -13.99 7.22
CA ILE A 289 -16.24 -12.71 6.99
C ILE A 289 -16.41 -12.02 8.33
N LYS A 290 -15.99 -10.75 8.42
CA LYS A 290 -16.21 -9.90 9.58
C LYS A 290 -16.76 -8.54 9.16
N GLU A 291 -17.80 -8.08 9.85
CA GLU A 291 -18.40 -6.77 9.59
C GLU A 291 -17.79 -5.72 10.52
N TYR A 292 -17.44 -4.56 9.96
CA TYR A 292 -16.94 -3.39 10.67
C TYR A 292 -17.75 -2.16 10.31
N ARG A 293 -17.80 -1.20 11.23
CA ARG A 293 -18.13 0.18 10.85
C ARG A 293 -16.89 0.83 10.24
N ILE A 294 -17.05 1.60 9.20
CA ILE A 294 -15.90 2.21 8.49
C ILE A 294 -15.00 3.05 9.41
N ASN A 295 -15.57 3.71 10.43
CA ASN A 295 -14.80 4.48 11.42
C ASN A 295 -13.98 3.60 12.39
N GLU A 296 -14.22 2.29 12.42
CA GLU A 296 -13.36 1.35 13.13
C GLU A 296 -12.09 1.03 12.34
N LEU A 297 -12.14 1.18 11.02
CA LEU A 297 -11.01 0.94 10.11
C LEU A 297 -10.26 2.22 9.72
N ILE A 298 -10.96 3.37 9.66
CA ILE A 298 -10.38 4.67 9.23
C ILE A 298 -10.74 5.73 10.27
N ASP A 299 -9.73 6.51 10.70
CA ASP A 299 -9.97 7.77 11.42
C ASP A 299 -10.13 8.91 10.41
N PHE A 300 -11.38 9.32 10.16
CA PHE A 300 -11.69 10.42 9.23
C PHE A 300 -11.27 11.79 9.73
N ASN A 301 -11.00 11.95 11.02
CA ASN A 301 -10.49 13.21 11.60
C ASN A 301 -8.97 13.33 11.41
N SER A 302 -8.28 12.22 11.19
CA SER A 302 -6.85 12.23 10.86
C SER A 302 -6.62 12.78 9.46
N SER A 303 -5.60 13.61 9.29
CA SER A 303 -5.17 14.10 7.99
C SER A 303 -4.64 12.98 7.09
N GLU A 304 -4.18 11.87 7.65
CA GLU A 304 -3.61 10.74 6.92
C GLU A 304 -4.66 9.73 6.46
N LYS A 305 -5.82 9.63 7.16
CA LYS A 305 -6.88 8.67 6.85
C LYS A 305 -6.36 7.26 6.55
N ILE A 306 -5.50 6.76 7.45
CA ILE A 306 -4.94 5.40 7.33
C ILE A 306 -6.08 4.38 7.39
N LEU A 307 -6.06 3.43 6.46
CA LEU A 307 -6.99 2.29 6.44
C LEU A 307 -6.36 1.10 7.16
N HIS A 308 -6.87 0.76 8.33
CA HIS A 308 -6.51 -0.45 9.06
C HIS A 308 -7.24 -1.67 8.49
N LEU A 309 -6.53 -2.78 8.41
CA LEU A 309 -7.00 -4.03 7.80
C LEU A 309 -6.70 -5.19 8.76
N PRO A 310 -7.47 -5.33 9.85
CA PRO A 310 -7.28 -6.40 10.82
C PRO A 310 -7.61 -7.76 10.20
N VAL A 311 -6.83 -8.79 10.54
CA VAL A 311 -7.05 -10.16 10.05
C VAL A 311 -7.60 -11.10 11.10
N ASN A 312 -7.51 -10.73 12.40
CA ASN A 312 -7.94 -11.54 13.52
C ASN A 312 -8.41 -10.68 14.70
N GLU A 313 -8.87 -11.31 15.76
CA GLU A 313 -9.36 -10.63 16.97
C GLU A 313 -8.25 -9.90 17.74
N THR A 314 -7.02 -10.41 17.69
CA THR A 314 -5.85 -9.75 18.29
C THR A 314 -5.60 -8.39 17.63
N ASP A 315 -5.66 -8.30 16.30
CA ASP A 315 -5.51 -7.04 15.57
C ASP A 315 -6.59 -6.03 15.97
N ASP A 316 -7.84 -6.50 16.16
CA ASP A 316 -8.96 -5.64 16.60
C ASP A 316 -8.73 -5.07 18.00
N ASN A 317 -8.27 -5.92 18.92
CA ASN A 317 -7.97 -5.51 20.28
C ASN A 317 -6.83 -4.48 20.31
N ILE A 318 -5.79 -4.70 19.52
CA ILE A 318 -4.66 -3.80 19.37
C ILE A 318 -5.12 -2.46 18.75
N ILE A 319 -5.91 -2.46 17.68
CA ILE A 319 -6.43 -1.24 17.06
C ILE A 319 -7.25 -0.44 18.08
N ARG A 320 -8.12 -1.10 18.87
CA ARG A 320 -8.90 -0.46 19.93
C ARG A 320 -8.02 0.17 21.01
N LEU A 321 -6.97 -0.53 21.44
CA LEU A 321 -6.01 -0.02 22.41
C LEU A 321 -5.34 1.26 21.88
N PHE A 322 -4.77 1.22 20.66
CA PHE A 322 -4.11 2.38 20.07
C PHE A 322 -5.06 3.56 19.88
N LYS A 323 -6.32 3.32 19.51
CA LYS A 323 -7.35 4.38 19.44
C LYS A 323 -7.67 5.04 20.77
N SER A 324 -7.45 4.34 21.90
CA SER A 324 -7.62 4.92 23.23
C SER A 324 -6.52 5.92 23.58
N TRP A 325 -5.33 5.78 22.99
CA TRP A 325 -4.20 6.68 23.20
C TRP A 325 -4.35 8.00 22.44
N LYS A 326 -4.15 9.10 23.14
CA LYS A 326 -4.30 10.46 22.59
C LYS A 326 -2.97 11.15 22.30
N GLY A 327 -1.84 10.51 22.68
CA GLY A 327 -0.49 10.99 22.42
C GLY A 327 -0.02 10.68 21.00
N ASN A 328 0.98 11.39 20.55
CA ASN A 328 1.82 11.07 19.38
C ASN A 328 3.14 11.83 19.51
N LEU A 329 4.09 11.59 18.61
CA LEU A 329 5.40 12.24 18.64
C LEU A 329 5.27 13.78 18.71
N ASN A 330 4.41 14.38 17.86
CA ASN A 330 4.26 15.83 17.79
C ASN A 330 3.73 16.44 19.10
N LYS A 331 2.75 15.79 19.74
CA LYS A 331 2.20 16.23 21.04
C LYS A 331 3.24 16.23 22.15
N TYR A 332 4.24 15.34 22.08
CA TYR A 332 5.33 15.28 23.03
C TYR A 332 6.54 16.13 22.63
N SER A 333 6.38 16.99 21.63
CA SER A 333 7.47 17.82 21.07
C SER A 333 8.65 16.98 20.59
N ILE A 334 8.37 15.77 20.10
CA ILE A 334 9.33 14.83 19.51
C ILE A 334 9.11 14.82 18.00
N GLN A 335 10.18 14.76 17.25
CA GLN A 335 10.14 14.69 15.79
C GLN A 335 10.86 13.46 15.28
N ILE A 336 10.50 13.07 14.07
CA ILE A 336 11.16 12.02 13.32
C ILE A 336 11.52 12.54 11.93
N SER A 337 12.75 12.28 11.49
CA SER A 337 13.26 12.63 10.17
C SER A 337 14.10 11.50 9.59
N THR A 338 14.35 11.56 8.29
CA THR A 338 15.23 10.60 7.61
C THR A 338 16.67 11.09 7.65
N GLY A 339 17.62 10.18 7.84
CA GLY A 339 19.05 10.49 7.79
C GLY A 339 19.42 11.25 6.52
N PRO A 340 20.16 12.38 6.64
CA PRO A 340 20.40 13.27 5.52
C PRO A 340 21.51 12.77 4.57
N VAL A 341 22.33 11.81 4.98
CA VAL A 341 23.45 11.33 4.15
C VAL A 341 22.94 10.31 3.12
N VAL A 342 23.00 10.68 1.85
CA VAL A 342 22.75 9.79 0.72
C VAL A 342 24.09 9.34 0.16
N SER A 343 24.51 8.11 0.44
CA SER A 343 25.87 7.63 0.23
C SER A 343 26.38 7.84 -1.19
N PHE A 344 25.58 7.57 -2.23
CA PHE A 344 26.00 7.74 -3.62
C PHE A 344 26.14 9.21 -4.06
N ARG A 345 25.54 10.17 -3.32
CA ARG A 345 25.68 11.62 -3.57
C ARG A 345 26.82 12.24 -2.79
N ALA A 346 27.25 11.61 -1.71
CA ALA A 346 28.29 12.09 -0.81
C ALA A 346 29.61 11.33 -0.95
N THR A 347 29.79 10.54 -2.00
CA THR A 347 30.92 9.59 -2.17
C THR A 347 32.29 10.23 -1.93
N ASN A 348 32.51 11.47 -2.35
CA ASN A 348 33.79 12.17 -2.19
C ASN A 348 34.14 12.54 -0.75
N TYR A 349 33.15 12.50 0.15
CA TYR A 349 33.28 12.87 1.57
C TYR A 349 33.21 11.67 2.51
N LEU A 350 33.13 10.44 1.96
CA LEU A 350 32.94 9.22 2.75
C LEU A 350 34.25 8.41 2.85
N PHE A 351 34.59 8.01 4.05
CA PHE A 351 35.84 7.30 4.38
C PHE A 351 35.53 5.97 5.06
N ARG A 352 36.29 4.93 4.71
CA ARG A 352 36.16 3.60 5.32
C ARG A 352 36.88 3.50 6.66
N GLU A 353 38.01 4.21 6.76
CA GLU A 353 38.90 4.20 7.92
C GLU A 353 39.10 5.62 8.41
N TYR A 354 39.46 5.77 9.68
CA TYR A 354 39.84 7.05 10.22
C TYR A 354 41.20 7.46 9.63
N VAL A 355 41.27 8.69 9.16
CA VAL A 355 42.50 9.29 8.66
C VAL A 355 42.83 10.47 9.56
N ASP A 356 43.93 10.37 10.28
CA ASP A 356 44.44 11.48 11.11
C ASP A 356 45.20 12.48 10.21
N SER A 357 44.61 13.67 10.03
CA SER A 357 45.19 14.72 9.20
C SER A 357 44.68 16.08 9.65
N GLU A 358 45.57 17.06 9.78
CA GLU A 358 45.24 18.41 10.21
C GLU A 358 44.17 19.09 9.35
N ASN A 359 44.08 18.70 8.07
CA ASN A 359 43.16 19.28 7.10
C ASN A 359 41.87 18.44 6.91
N LEU A 360 41.70 17.34 7.63
CA LEU A 360 40.61 16.39 7.41
C LEU A 360 39.89 16.08 8.73
N ARG A 361 38.80 16.78 9.00
CA ARG A 361 37.97 16.48 10.15
C ARG A 361 36.96 15.39 9.82
N LEU A 362 37.17 14.18 10.29
CA LEU A 362 36.27 13.04 10.14
C LEU A 362 35.36 12.88 11.36
N VAL A 363 34.09 12.64 11.10
CA VAL A 363 33.08 12.33 12.14
C VAL A 363 32.40 10.99 11.83
N PRO A 364 31.88 10.29 12.85
CA PRO A 364 31.20 9.02 12.67
C PRO A 364 30.05 9.09 11.66
N LEU A 365 29.92 8.07 10.81
CA LEU A 365 28.79 7.86 9.93
C LEU A 365 28.02 6.61 10.35
N TYR A 366 26.78 6.78 10.73
CA TYR A 366 25.91 5.72 11.19
C TYR A 366 25.00 5.21 10.07
N GLN A 367 24.93 3.91 9.93
CA GLN A 367 24.24 3.20 8.87
C GLN A 367 23.36 2.09 9.43
N LEU A 368 22.52 1.50 8.58
CA LEU A 368 21.59 0.44 8.97
C LEU A 368 22.26 -0.73 9.72
N HIS A 369 23.49 -1.11 9.36
CA HIS A 369 24.21 -2.22 10.00
C HIS A 369 24.75 -1.91 11.41
N ASN A 370 24.74 -0.63 11.82
CA ASN A 370 25.08 -0.23 13.18
C ASN A 370 23.90 -0.39 14.17
N THR A 371 22.71 -0.72 13.66
CA THR A 371 21.48 -0.74 14.44
C THR A 371 20.89 -2.13 14.55
N ALA A 372 20.53 -2.52 15.76
CA ALA A 372 19.73 -3.68 16.08
C ALA A 372 18.65 -3.29 17.10
N LYS A 373 17.70 -4.19 17.40
CA LYS A 373 16.70 -3.93 18.43
C LYS A 373 17.38 -3.63 19.76
N MET A 374 17.11 -2.45 20.31
CA MET A 374 17.66 -1.98 21.58
C MET A 374 19.19 -1.90 21.65
N GLN A 375 19.95 -2.16 20.57
CA GLN A 375 21.41 -2.21 20.59
C GLN A 375 22.01 -1.39 19.45
N PHE A 376 22.96 -0.53 19.79
CA PHE A 376 23.75 0.27 18.88
C PHE A 376 25.23 -0.17 18.96
N GLU A 377 25.85 -0.35 17.80
CA GLU A 377 27.27 -0.73 17.71
C GLU A 377 27.98 0.11 16.64
N TRP A 378 29.08 0.72 17.01
CA TRP A 378 29.96 1.44 16.11
C TRP A 378 31.38 1.55 16.74
N PRO A 379 32.45 1.37 15.97
CA PRO A 379 32.48 1.03 14.54
C PRO A 379 32.15 -0.45 14.27
N VAL A 380 31.49 -0.70 13.12
CA VAL A 380 31.24 -2.07 12.62
C VAL A 380 31.83 -2.16 11.22
N VAL A 381 32.93 -2.90 11.08
CA VAL A 381 33.60 -3.08 9.79
C VAL A 381 32.76 -3.98 8.88
N LYS A 382 32.24 -3.41 7.81
CA LYS A 382 31.50 -4.11 6.78
C LYS A 382 32.07 -3.80 5.41
N ASN A 383 32.36 -4.85 4.61
CA ASN A 383 33.01 -4.73 3.31
C ASN A 383 32.34 -3.65 2.44
N GLY A 384 33.16 -2.70 1.96
CA GLY A 384 32.72 -1.63 1.06
C GLY A 384 31.91 -0.49 1.73
N LYS A 385 31.63 -0.56 3.04
CA LYS A 385 30.85 0.49 3.72
C LYS A 385 31.75 1.51 4.41
N PRO A 386 31.51 2.83 4.21
CA PRO A 386 32.22 3.88 4.91
C PRO A 386 31.83 3.90 6.39
N GLN A 387 32.77 4.30 7.25
CA GLN A 387 32.57 4.46 8.69
C GLN A 387 32.54 5.92 9.13
N TYR A 388 33.05 6.80 8.29
CA TYR A 388 33.22 8.23 8.56
C TYR A 388 32.73 9.08 7.41
N ILE A 389 32.37 10.33 7.75
CA ILE A 389 32.09 11.40 6.81
C ILE A 389 32.94 12.62 7.18
N GLN A 390 33.48 13.30 6.17
CA GLN A 390 34.21 14.53 6.36
C GLN A 390 33.28 15.66 6.81
N ALA A 391 33.64 16.37 7.86
CA ALA A 391 32.96 17.57 8.32
C ALA A 391 33.60 18.81 7.67
N CYS A 392 32.97 19.35 6.65
CA CYS A 392 33.37 20.55 5.91
C CYS A 392 32.14 21.39 5.54
N GLU A 393 32.31 22.53 4.89
CA GLU A 393 31.18 23.41 4.55
C GLU A 393 30.17 22.71 3.61
N GLU A 394 30.66 21.91 2.65
CA GLU A 394 29.85 21.18 1.69
C GLU A 394 28.98 20.09 2.33
N THR A 395 29.42 19.54 3.45
CA THR A 395 28.69 18.48 4.17
C THR A 395 27.88 18.97 5.37
N LYS A 396 27.95 20.25 5.69
CA LYS A 396 27.31 20.85 6.88
C LYS A 396 25.81 20.51 6.99
N THR A 397 25.10 20.50 5.87
CA THR A 397 23.66 20.13 5.83
C THR A 397 23.41 18.62 5.94
N LEU A 398 24.43 17.79 5.82
CA LEU A 398 24.37 16.33 5.93
C LEU A 398 24.70 15.86 7.35
N LEU A 399 25.18 16.74 8.21
CA LEU A 399 25.61 16.42 9.56
C LEU A 399 24.53 16.79 10.59
N LEU A 400 24.37 15.94 11.58
CA LEU A 400 23.52 16.19 12.73
C LEU A 400 24.38 16.53 13.95
N PRO A 401 23.94 17.44 14.85
CA PRO A 401 24.59 17.61 16.15
C PRO A 401 24.60 16.28 16.90
N ASN A 402 25.68 15.97 17.61
CA ASN A 402 25.72 14.79 18.47
C ASN A 402 24.83 15.02 19.69
N LYS A 403 23.70 14.30 19.73
CA LYS A 403 22.69 14.34 20.79
C LYS A 403 22.16 12.93 21.05
N ASN A 404 21.29 12.82 22.02
CA ASN A 404 20.49 11.62 22.21
C ASN A 404 19.46 11.45 21.08
N TYR A 405 19.44 10.26 20.47
CA TYR A 405 18.52 9.89 19.38
C TYR A 405 17.94 8.49 19.59
N ILE A 406 16.87 8.20 18.85
CA ILE A 406 16.47 6.83 18.58
C ILE A 406 16.61 6.64 17.06
N PHE A 407 17.47 5.72 16.64
CA PHE A 407 17.57 5.34 15.25
C PHE A 407 16.55 4.25 14.93
N LEU A 408 15.90 4.35 13.79
CA LEU A 408 14.90 3.40 13.34
C LEU A 408 15.22 2.97 11.91
N ARG A 409 15.26 1.65 11.67
CA ARG A 409 15.45 1.14 10.30
C ARG A 409 14.30 1.57 9.41
N ARG A 410 14.65 2.08 8.24
CA ARG A 410 13.68 2.60 7.28
C ARG A 410 13.12 1.54 6.34
N PHE A 411 13.78 0.40 6.23
CA PHE A 411 13.38 -0.69 5.34
C PHE A 411 13.27 -1.99 6.13
N SER A 412 12.15 -2.65 5.97
CA SER A 412 11.89 -4.00 6.46
C SER A 412 10.89 -4.70 5.56
N ALA A 413 11.09 -5.99 5.29
CA ALA A 413 10.13 -6.79 4.54
C ALA A 413 8.96 -7.22 5.45
N LYS A 414 7.81 -7.58 4.85
CA LYS A 414 6.68 -8.12 5.64
C LYS A 414 7.07 -9.40 6.37
N ASP A 415 7.88 -10.23 5.70
CA ASP A 415 8.31 -11.53 6.22
C ASP A 415 9.45 -11.41 7.24
N ASP A 416 9.97 -10.18 7.48
CA ASP A 416 10.91 -9.94 8.56
C ASP A 416 10.24 -10.22 9.91
N LYS A 417 10.98 -10.82 10.84
CA LYS A 417 10.50 -11.10 12.22
C LYS A 417 9.91 -9.85 12.88
N SER A 418 10.42 -8.68 12.52
CA SER A 418 9.92 -7.38 13.00
C SER A 418 10.00 -6.34 11.91
N ARG A 419 8.92 -5.57 11.79
CA ARG A 419 8.85 -4.41 10.89
C ARG A 419 9.55 -3.20 11.48
N LEU A 420 9.44 -3.02 12.78
CA LEU A 420 10.05 -1.93 13.52
C LEU A 420 11.33 -2.41 14.21
N VAL A 421 12.44 -1.73 13.95
CA VAL A 421 13.74 -1.98 14.60
C VAL A 421 14.28 -0.64 15.06
N ALA A 422 14.07 -0.34 16.34
CA ALA A 422 14.45 0.90 17.00
C ALA A 422 15.70 0.68 17.89
N THR A 423 16.61 1.64 17.83
CA THR A 423 17.92 1.55 18.48
C THR A 423 18.15 2.82 19.28
N PRO A 424 18.28 2.74 20.62
CA PRO A 424 18.67 3.88 21.44
C PRO A 424 20.11 4.30 21.13
N TYR A 425 20.33 5.60 20.98
CA TYR A 425 21.65 6.19 20.80
C TYR A 425 21.85 7.29 21.83
N PHE A 426 22.97 7.24 22.53
CA PHE A 426 23.34 8.21 23.55
C PHE A 426 24.54 9.05 23.11
N VAL A 427 24.53 10.31 23.50
CA VAL A 427 25.54 11.32 23.11
C VAL A 427 26.98 10.93 23.49
N ASP A 428 27.14 10.12 24.53
CA ASP A 428 28.44 9.69 25.09
C ASP A 428 29.13 8.56 24.30
N ILE A 429 28.46 8.02 23.26
CA ILE A 429 29.04 6.99 22.37
C ILE A 429 30.25 7.53 21.59
N THR A 430 30.26 8.82 21.28
CA THR A 430 31.40 9.48 20.62
C THR A 430 31.64 10.86 21.17
N GLN A 431 32.90 11.31 21.14
CA GLN A 431 33.29 12.68 21.49
C GLN A 431 33.13 13.68 20.32
N ALA A 432 32.71 13.22 19.16
CA ALA A 432 32.51 14.07 18.01
C ALA A 432 31.34 15.04 18.27
N GLU A 433 31.49 16.29 17.83
CA GLU A 433 30.44 17.32 17.93
C GLU A 433 29.27 17.05 16.98
N PHE A 434 29.59 16.43 15.84
CA PHE A 434 28.63 16.10 14.79
C PHE A 434 28.72 14.61 14.43
N ILE A 435 27.62 14.11 13.87
CA ILE A 435 27.50 12.74 13.36
C ILE A 435 26.83 12.74 11.99
N GLY A 436 27.21 11.83 11.11
CA GLY A 436 26.48 11.50 9.88
C GLY A 436 25.45 10.39 10.14
N VAL A 437 24.25 10.53 9.57
CA VAL A 437 23.23 9.46 9.59
C VAL A 437 22.78 9.17 8.16
N GLU A 438 22.92 7.95 7.74
CA GLU A 438 22.63 7.51 6.36
C GLU A 438 21.12 7.35 6.15
N ASN A 439 20.65 7.56 4.93
CA ASN A 439 19.22 7.67 4.57
C ASN A 439 18.42 6.36 4.66
N HIS A 440 19.05 5.23 4.98
CA HIS A 440 18.36 4.00 5.36
C HIS A 440 17.95 3.95 6.83
N LEU A 441 18.28 4.99 7.58
CA LEU A 441 17.80 5.22 8.96
C LEU A 441 16.88 6.43 9.02
N ASN A 442 15.83 6.31 9.80
CA ASN A 442 15.13 7.45 10.40
C ASN A 442 15.76 7.73 11.78
N TYR A 443 15.67 8.99 12.24
CA TYR A 443 16.08 9.36 13.58
C TYR A 443 14.98 10.14 14.29
N ILE A 444 14.74 9.79 15.55
CA ILE A 444 13.74 10.42 16.43
C ILE A 444 14.49 11.29 17.42
N TYR A 445 14.04 12.53 17.62
CA TYR A 445 14.74 13.52 18.41
C TYR A 445 13.80 14.59 18.95
N ARG A 446 14.25 15.35 19.96
CA ARG A 446 13.57 16.57 20.40
C ARG A 446 14.26 17.79 19.79
N PRO A 447 13.56 18.63 18.99
CA PRO A 447 14.17 19.77 18.28
C PRO A 447 14.76 20.81 19.23
N LYS A 448 14.03 21.14 20.30
CA LYS A 448 14.46 22.07 21.35
C LYS A 448 14.71 21.29 22.64
N GLY A 449 15.98 20.97 22.92
CA GLY A 449 16.36 20.20 24.11
C GLY A 449 16.85 18.80 23.78
N HIS A 450 16.65 17.87 24.70
CA HIS A 450 17.10 16.50 24.63
C HIS A 450 15.95 15.52 24.93
N LEU A 451 16.04 14.32 24.42
CA LEU A 451 15.32 13.18 24.96
C LEU A 451 16.09 12.70 26.21
N ASP A 452 15.41 12.51 27.33
CA ASP A 452 16.04 11.92 28.50
C ASP A 452 16.21 10.39 28.33
N ARG A 453 16.98 9.79 29.23
CA ARG A 453 17.32 8.35 29.11
C ARG A 453 16.09 7.45 29.18
N ASN A 454 15.12 7.79 30.04
CA ASN A 454 13.89 7.02 30.20
C ASN A 454 12.99 7.15 28.94
N GLU A 455 12.90 8.34 28.36
CA GLU A 455 12.18 8.56 27.10
C GLU A 455 12.77 7.75 25.94
N ILE A 456 14.10 7.74 25.81
CA ILE A 456 14.79 7.00 24.75
C ILE A 456 14.55 5.51 24.90
N LEU A 457 14.80 4.96 26.08
CA LEU A 457 14.66 3.53 26.32
C LEU A 457 13.20 3.08 26.25
N GLY A 458 12.26 3.87 26.82
CA GLY A 458 10.85 3.54 26.80
C GLY A 458 10.26 3.59 25.40
N LEU A 459 10.55 4.63 24.62
CA LEU A 459 10.06 4.73 23.26
C LEU A 459 10.74 3.70 22.34
N SER A 460 12.03 3.41 22.55
CA SER A 460 12.71 2.31 21.82
C SER A 460 12.11 0.94 22.17
N ALA A 461 11.80 0.68 23.43
CA ALA A 461 11.14 -0.55 23.86
C ALA A 461 9.75 -0.71 23.24
N LEU A 462 8.93 0.34 23.29
CA LEU A 462 7.62 0.32 22.64
C LEU A 462 7.72 0.01 21.15
N LEU A 463 8.57 0.73 20.41
CA LEU A 463 8.74 0.53 18.97
C LEU A 463 9.30 -0.87 18.62
N ASN A 464 10.05 -1.50 19.52
CA ASN A 464 10.57 -2.86 19.33
C ASN A 464 9.62 -3.95 19.81
N SER A 465 8.58 -3.60 20.57
CA SER A 465 7.63 -4.58 21.13
C SER A 465 6.77 -5.23 20.06
N ASN A 466 6.33 -6.46 20.32
CA ASN A 466 5.37 -7.16 19.48
C ASN A 466 4.06 -6.36 19.35
N LEU A 467 3.64 -5.65 20.40
CA LEU A 467 2.45 -4.80 20.37
C LEU A 467 2.49 -3.75 19.25
N PHE A 468 3.59 -2.99 19.15
CA PHE A 468 3.74 -1.96 18.13
C PHE A 468 3.99 -2.55 16.74
N ASP A 469 4.69 -3.68 16.65
CA ASP A 469 4.92 -4.38 15.39
C ASP A 469 3.60 -4.90 14.79
N LEU A 470 2.74 -5.52 15.60
CA LEU A 470 1.42 -5.99 15.19
C LEU A 470 0.51 -4.82 14.77
N TYR A 471 0.46 -3.74 15.56
CA TYR A 471 -0.29 -2.55 15.18
C TYR A 471 0.19 -1.99 13.83
N PHE A 472 1.50 -1.87 13.62
CA PHE A 472 2.08 -1.38 12.37
C PHE A 472 1.70 -2.27 11.18
N ARG A 473 1.62 -3.58 11.39
CA ARG A 473 1.21 -4.56 10.36
C ARG A 473 -0.25 -4.44 9.96
N THR A 474 -1.13 -3.90 10.79
CA THR A 474 -2.55 -3.75 10.43
C THR A 474 -2.77 -2.82 9.24
N PHE A 475 -1.87 -1.89 8.97
CA PHE A 475 -2.04 -0.91 7.89
C PHE A 475 -0.86 -0.82 6.91
N ASN A 476 0.38 -1.12 7.35
CA ASN A 476 1.54 -0.94 6.47
C ASN A 476 1.66 -2.09 5.47
N GLY A 477 1.44 -1.78 4.19
CA GLY A 477 1.62 -2.69 3.05
C GLY A 477 2.90 -2.43 2.24
N ASN A 478 3.81 -1.56 2.71
CA ASN A 478 5.05 -1.19 2.03
C ASN A 478 6.27 -1.82 2.71
N ILE A 479 7.37 -1.96 1.98
CA ILE A 479 8.68 -2.32 2.57
C ILE A 479 9.30 -1.17 3.35
N ASN A 480 8.82 0.06 3.15
CA ASN A 480 9.32 1.25 3.84
C ASN A 480 8.60 1.45 5.18
N VAL A 481 9.36 1.77 6.21
CA VAL A 481 8.88 2.33 7.49
C VAL A 481 8.97 3.85 7.37
N SER A 482 7.85 4.48 7.05
CA SER A 482 7.81 5.91 6.75
C SER A 482 7.82 6.75 8.02
N ALA A 483 8.63 7.80 8.05
CA ALA A 483 8.60 8.79 9.14
C ALA A 483 7.20 9.42 9.32
N THR A 484 6.42 9.56 8.24
CA THR A 484 5.06 10.09 8.31
C THR A 484 4.11 9.16 9.04
N GLU A 485 4.15 7.84 8.75
CA GLU A 485 3.33 6.84 9.44
C GLU A 485 3.62 6.81 10.94
N LEU A 486 4.89 6.90 11.32
CA LEU A 486 5.30 6.90 12.72
C LEU A 486 4.97 8.22 13.45
N ARG A 487 4.97 9.35 12.75
CA ARG A 487 4.60 10.65 13.32
C ARG A 487 3.15 10.68 13.79
N GLU A 488 2.27 10.04 13.04
CA GLU A 488 0.83 9.98 13.32
C GLU A 488 0.44 8.76 14.19
N MET A 489 1.39 7.84 14.44
CA MET A 489 1.13 6.66 15.26
C MET A 489 0.71 7.08 16.66
N PRO A 490 -0.43 6.61 17.19
CA PRO A 490 -0.83 6.86 18.56
C PRO A 490 0.21 6.33 19.55
N LEU A 491 0.49 7.11 20.57
CA LEU A 491 1.39 6.77 21.66
C LEU A 491 0.67 6.86 23.01
N PRO A 492 1.01 6.00 23.98
CA PRO A 492 0.51 6.11 25.35
C PRO A 492 0.99 7.43 25.99
N PRO A 493 0.47 7.82 27.17
CA PRO A 493 0.97 8.96 27.92
C PRO A 493 2.49 8.97 28.05
N LEU A 494 3.08 10.16 28.09
CA LEU A 494 4.55 10.29 28.17
C LEU A 494 5.12 9.68 29.46
N GLU A 495 4.33 9.73 30.51
CA GLU A 495 4.64 9.12 31.81
C GLU A 495 4.78 7.61 31.71
N ASP A 496 3.88 6.95 30.97
CA ASP A 496 3.96 5.49 30.71
C ASP A 496 5.21 5.14 29.91
N ILE A 497 5.55 5.98 28.91
CA ILE A 497 6.78 5.80 28.12
C ILE A 497 8.00 5.86 29.02
N LYS A 498 8.06 6.84 29.93
CA LYS A 498 9.17 7.01 30.88
C LYS A 498 9.24 5.87 31.88
N GLU A 499 8.10 5.41 32.37
CA GLU A 499 8.06 4.28 33.32
C GLU A 499 8.55 2.99 32.67
N ILE A 500 8.14 2.70 31.45
CA ILE A 500 8.69 1.55 30.66
C ILE A 500 10.20 1.69 30.53
N GLY A 501 10.71 2.90 30.23
CA GLY A 501 12.15 3.17 30.14
C GLY A 501 12.88 2.93 31.46
N ASN A 502 12.27 3.34 32.58
CA ASN A 502 12.79 3.09 33.92
C ASN A 502 12.87 1.59 34.23
N GLN A 503 11.84 0.82 33.87
CA GLN A 503 11.83 -0.64 34.05
C GLN A 503 12.92 -1.33 33.22
N ILE A 504 13.16 -0.88 31.98
CA ILE A 504 14.29 -1.36 31.16
C ILE A 504 15.64 -1.09 31.84
N ILE A 505 15.81 0.09 32.44
CA ILE A 505 17.04 0.43 33.18
C ILE A 505 17.23 -0.50 34.38
N ILE A 506 16.18 -0.71 35.18
CA ILE A 506 16.23 -1.55 36.38
C ILE A 506 16.54 -3.01 36.01
N LYS A 507 15.89 -3.57 34.98
CA LYS A 507 16.13 -4.93 34.49
C LYS A 507 17.53 -5.07 33.88
N ASN A 508 18.09 -4.00 33.35
CA ASN A 508 19.38 -3.98 32.63
C ASN A 508 19.50 -5.11 31.59
N ASN A 509 18.40 -5.43 30.94
CA ASN A 509 18.30 -6.47 29.92
C ASN A 509 17.46 -5.96 28.75
N PHE A 510 18.02 -6.04 27.56
CA PHE A 510 17.47 -5.47 26.33
C PHE A 510 16.98 -6.57 25.36
N SER A 511 16.83 -7.82 25.86
CA SER A 511 16.31 -8.90 25.01
C SER A 511 14.85 -8.66 24.62
N GLN A 512 14.43 -9.25 23.50
CA GLN A 512 13.06 -9.09 23.01
C GLN A 512 12.02 -9.57 24.02
N GLU A 513 12.31 -10.68 24.68
CA GLU A 513 11.43 -11.30 25.68
C GLU A 513 11.19 -10.36 26.87
N VAL A 514 12.26 -9.71 27.37
CA VAL A 514 12.16 -8.76 28.48
C VAL A 514 11.42 -7.49 28.06
N VAL A 515 11.69 -6.98 26.86
CA VAL A 515 10.98 -5.82 26.31
C VAL A 515 9.49 -6.12 26.21
N ASP A 516 9.12 -7.26 25.64
CA ASP A 516 7.71 -7.66 25.49
C ASP A 516 7.05 -7.91 26.85
N GLU A 517 7.73 -8.57 27.80
CA GLU A 517 7.26 -8.76 29.17
C GLU A 517 6.92 -7.43 29.86
N ILE A 518 7.84 -6.45 29.80
CA ILE A 518 7.64 -5.13 30.41
C ILE A 518 6.43 -4.40 29.79
N VAL A 519 6.35 -4.37 28.46
CA VAL A 519 5.26 -3.69 27.74
C VAL A 519 3.91 -4.38 28.00
N GLN A 520 3.87 -5.72 27.99
CA GLN A 520 2.66 -6.50 28.27
C GLN A 520 2.17 -6.29 29.69
N ASN A 521 3.07 -6.34 30.69
CA ASN A 521 2.70 -6.14 32.08
C ASN A 521 2.23 -4.69 32.34
N HIS A 522 2.91 -3.70 31.75
CA HIS A 522 2.57 -2.29 31.93
C HIS A 522 1.13 -1.99 31.45
N PHE A 523 0.74 -2.48 30.27
CA PHE A 523 -0.59 -2.26 29.71
C PHE A 523 -1.58 -3.38 30.05
N LYS A 524 -1.22 -4.37 30.87
CA LYS A 524 -2.07 -5.51 31.29
C LYS A 524 -2.63 -6.29 30.09
N LEU A 525 -1.78 -6.57 29.10
CA LEU A 525 -2.17 -7.15 27.82
C LEU A 525 -2.33 -8.68 27.84
N ILE A 526 -2.35 -9.33 29.01
CA ILE A 526 -2.40 -10.80 29.16
C ILE A 526 -3.58 -11.42 28.40
N GLU A 527 -4.67 -10.69 28.20
CA GLU A 527 -5.86 -11.15 27.48
C GLU A 527 -5.81 -10.86 25.95
N ILE A 528 -4.84 -10.07 25.48
CA ILE A 528 -4.74 -9.67 24.07
C ILE A 528 -3.92 -10.68 23.27
N TYR A 529 -2.99 -11.35 23.93
CA TYR A 529 -2.11 -12.36 23.33
C TYR A 529 -2.58 -13.77 23.71
N VAL A 530 -3.62 -14.29 23.05
CA VAL A 530 -3.81 -15.74 22.97
C VAL A 530 -2.98 -16.19 21.76
N PRO A 531 -1.92 -16.97 21.95
CA PRO A 531 -1.24 -17.59 20.82
C PRO A 531 -2.26 -18.50 20.13
N ASN A 532 -2.50 -18.31 18.85
CA ASN A 532 -3.15 -19.34 18.07
C ASN A 532 -2.23 -20.55 18.06
N GLU A 533 -2.66 -21.64 18.74
CA GLU A 533 -2.09 -22.97 18.60
C GLU A 533 -2.16 -23.48 17.16
#